data_2cdca4da772201a2faec120bdc83f3f1
#
_entry.id   2cdca4da772201a2faec120bdc83f3f1
#
_cell.length_a   1.000
_cell.length_b   1.000
_cell.length_c   1.000
_cell.angle_alpha   90.00
_cell.angle_beta   90.00
_cell.angle_gamma   90.00
#
_symmetry.space_group_name_H-M   'P 1'
#
loop_
_entity.id
_entity.type
_entity.pdbx_description
1 polymer ?
#
loop_
_entity_poly.entity_id
_entity_poly.type
_entity_poly.pdbx_seq_one_letter_code
_entity_poly.pdbx_strand_id
1 'polypeptide(L)'
;MKTKLLGGILGMVIVMSTTLPAIAEPVPDQVYAKSAPTATRQVVVSSREYRIARSVDARDMMGYEPSLYKGKWYDSKWENTRKCIMHRESRFSYKSANKTSSARGAYQFLDNSWRVSLTYMMLEESKKSNDGLSKEIKKLRDKPIHEWNRYYQDRAFFTAWRHGAGKKHWYQFNSNCM
;
A
#
# COMPACT_ATOMS: atom_id res chain seq x y z
N MET A 1 -6.58 -40.44 33.88
CA MET A 1 -5.53 -41.48 33.91
C MET A 1 -4.18 -40.85 33.73
N LYS A 2 -3.31 -41.10 34.66
CA LYS A 2 -1.90 -40.63 34.78
C LYS A 2 -0.99 -41.54 33.99
N THR A 3 0.05 -41.05 33.33
CA THR A 3 1.37 -41.67 33.15
C THR A 3 2.34 -40.58 32.69
N LYS A 4 3.22 -40.13 33.38
CA LYS A 4 4.55 -40.33 33.96
C LYS A 4 5.59 -40.96 33.01
N LEU A 5 6.61 -40.15 32.70
CA LEU A 5 8.06 -40.23 33.03
C LEU A 5 8.93 -41.09 32.09
N LEU A 6 10.10 -40.52 31.69
CA LEU A 6 11.53 -40.77 32.04
C LEU A 6 12.33 -40.06 30.94
N GLY A 7 13.30 -39.17 31.12
CA GLY A 7 14.47 -39.39 31.99
C GLY A 7 15.63 -39.88 31.15
N GLY A 8 16.53 -39.00 30.66
CA GLY A 8 17.76 -39.40 29.97
C GLY A 8 18.83 -38.31 30.17
N ILE A 9 19.66 -38.50 31.18
CA ILE A 9 20.93 -37.81 31.47
C ILE A 9 22.00 -38.50 30.65
N LEU A 10 22.88 -37.78 29.99
CA LEU A 10 24.27 -38.17 29.62
C LEU A 10 24.86 -37.02 28.82
N GLY A 11 26.01 -36.45 29.05
CA GLY A 11 27.23 -36.93 29.57
C GLY A 11 28.22 -35.87 29.09
N MET A 12 28.79 -35.15 30.07
CA MET A 12 29.73 -34.05 29.85
C MET A 12 31.12 -34.66 29.60
N VAL A 13 31.65 -34.52 28.38
CA VAL A 13 33.06 -34.82 28.09
C VAL A 13 33.83 -33.51 28.10
N ILE A 14 34.63 -33.31 29.17
CA ILE A 14 35.59 -32.22 29.29
C ILE A 14 36.87 -32.66 28.60
N VAL A 15 37.19 -32.07 27.45
CA VAL A 15 38.52 -32.19 26.84
C VAL A 15 39.35 -30.98 27.31
N MET A 16 40.28 -31.24 28.22
CA MET A 16 41.30 -30.23 28.57
C MET A 16 42.39 -30.21 27.50
N SER A 17 42.41 -29.14 26.71
CA SER A 17 43.51 -28.83 25.83
C SER A 17 44.44 -27.80 26.52
N THR A 18 45.64 -28.22 26.87
CA THR A 18 46.72 -27.37 27.35
C THR A 18 47.33 -26.62 26.16
N THR A 19 47.13 -25.33 26.08
CA THR A 19 47.81 -24.45 25.12
C THR A 19 49.01 -23.78 25.77
N LEU A 20 50.17 -23.98 25.16
CA LEU A 20 51.42 -23.27 25.47
C LEU A 20 51.29 -21.76 25.16
N PRO A 21 51.94 -20.88 25.92
CA PRO A 21 51.89 -19.46 25.61
C PRO A 21 52.73 -19.14 24.39
N ALA A 22 52.09 -18.62 23.36
CA ALA A 22 52.75 -18.03 22.21
C ALA A 22 53.29 -16.65 22.58
N ILE A 23 54.60 -16.45 22.34
CA ILE A 23 55.29 -15.17 22.47
C ILE A 23 54.72 -14.24 21.39
N ALA A 24 54.10 -13.16 21.81
CA ALA A 24 53.55 -12.16 20.89
C ALA A 24 54.69 -11.28 20.35
N GLU A 25 54.91 -11.32 19.04
CA GLU A 25 55.75 -10.32 18.34
C GLU A 25 54.99 -8.98 18.29
N PRO A 26 55.71 -7.83 18.38
CA PRO A 26 55.03 -6.52 18.28
C PRO A 26 54.58 -6.29 16.85
N VAL A 27 53.29 -6.15 16.69
CA VAL A 27 52.61 -5.78 15.43
C VAL A 27 52.89 -4.28 15.19
N PRO A 28 53.43 -3.88 14.02
CA PRO A 28 53.62 -2.47 13.67
C PRO A 28 52.26 -1.74 13.59
N ASP A 29 52.22 -0.52 14.15
CA ASP A 29 51.08 0.37 14.11
C ASP A 29 50.54 0.54 12.68
N GLN A 30 49.52 -0.25 12.36
CA GLN A 30 48.74 0.00 11.15
C GLN A 30 47.81 1.20 11.45
N VAL A 31 48.16 2.32 10.83
CA VAL A 31 47.27 3.49 10.72
C VAL A 31 45.99 3.04 10.03
N TYR A 32 44.98 2.70 10.80
CA TYR A 32 43.63 2.46 10.27
C TYR A 32 43.10 3.78 9.69
N ALA A 33 43.28 3.96 8.39
CA ALA A 33 42.54 4.94 7.63
C ALA A 33 41.06 4.60 7.82
N LYS A 34 40.36 5.41 8.62
CA LYS A 34 38.92 5.32 8.86
C LYS A 34 38.22 5.58 7.54
N SER A 35 37.97 4.52 6.77
CA SER A 35 37.18 4.60 5.54
C SER A 35 35.81 5.15 5.92
N ALA A 36 35.52 6.36 5.45
CA ALA A 36 34.20 6.94 5.57
C ALA A 36 33.17 5.95 4.97
N PRO A 37 32.03 5.72 5.65
CA PRO A 37 31.00 4.84 5.08
C PRO A 37 30.59 5.39 3.73
N THR A 38 30.90 4.65 2.67
CA THR A 38 30.41 4.93 1.33
C THR A 38 28.90 4.82 1.41
N ALA A 39 28.21 5.96 1.39
CA ALA A 39 26.75 6.01 1.38
C ALA A 39 26.30 5.29 0.11
N THR A 40 25.94 4.03 0.23
CA THR A 40 25.34 3.25 -0.84
C THR A 40 24.04 3.94 -1.21
N ARG A 41 24.06 4.71 -2.29
CA ARG A 41 22.87 5.34 -2.88
C ARG A 41 21.92 4.21 -3.25
N GLN A 42 20.96 3.92 -2.36
CA GLN A 42 19.89 2.99 -2.68
C GLN A 42 19.18 3.53 -3.90
N VAL A 43 19.37 2.84 -5.04
CA VAL A 43 18.57 3.08 -6.23
C VAL A 43 17.15 2.63 -5.86
N VAL A 44 16.31 3.59 -5.48
CA VAL A 44 14.89 3.35 -5.24
C VAL A 44 14.28 3.03 -6.61
N VAL A 45 14.21 1.74 -6.92
CA VAL A 45 13.42 1.28 -8.08
C VAL A 45 11.97 1.64 -7.78
N SER A 46 11.48 2.70 -8.43
CA SER A 46 10.09 3.10 -8.25
C SER A 46 9.16 1.98 -8.69
N SER A 47 8.24 1.59 -7.84
CA SER A 47 7.26 0.55 -8.16
C SER A 47 6.43 0.93 -9.40
N ARG A 48 5.83 -0.09 -10.03
CA ARG A 48 4.89 0.14 -11.14
C ARG A 48 3.77 1.12 -10.73
N GLU A 49 3.20 0.92 -9.55
CA GLU A 49 2.12 1.76 -9.02
C GLU A 49 2.58 3.21 -8.82
N TYR A 50 3.80 3.43 -8.34
CA TYR A 50 4.37 4.76 -8.19
C TYR A 50 4.47 5.51 -9.54
N ARG A 51 4.94 4.82 -10.58
CA ARG A 51 5.06 5.43 -11.92
C ARG A 51 3.70 5.76 -12.51
N ILE A 52 2.72 4.83 -12.40
CA ILE A 52 1.35 5.04 -12.93
C ILE A 52 0.66 6.19 -12.19
N ALA A 53 0.74 6.25 -10.87
CA ALA A 53 0.11 7.31 -10.08
C ALA A 53 0.58 8.72 -10.47
N ARG A 54 1.74 8.83 -11.13
CA ARG A 54 2.35 10.09 -11.57
C ARG A 54 2.38 10.26 -13.10
N SER A 55 1.80 9.32 -13.83
CA SER A 55 1.70 9.39 -15.29
C SER A 55 0.79 10.52 -15.77
N VAL A 56 0.83 10.80 -17.05
CA VAL A 56 -0.10 11.75 -17.70
C VAL A 56 -1.52 11.23 -17.57
N ASP A 57 -1.75 9.94 -17.79
CA ASP A 57 -3.07 9.30 -17.70
C ASP A 57 -3.73 9.45 -16.32
N ALA A 58 -2.92 9.57 -15.25
CA ALA A 58 -3.44 9.82 -13.91
C ALA A 58 -4.11 11.21 -13.77
N ARG A 59 -3.93 12.12 -14.74
CA ARG A 59 -4.53 13.45 -14.78
C ARG A 59 -5.83 13.51 -15.55
N ASP A 60 -6.23 12.40 -16.20
CA ASP A 60 -7.50 12.34 -16.91
C ASP A 60 -8.66 12.74 -16.01
N MET A 61 -9.56 13.52 -16.56
CA MET A 61 -10.74 13.98 -15.84
C MET A 61 -11.95 13.05 -16.02
N MET A 62 -11.90 12.17 -17.03
CA MET A 62 -12.97 11.25 -17.37
C MET A 62 -12.53 9.79 -17.24
N GLY A 63 -13.40 8.94 -16.72
CA GLY A 63 -13.09 7.54 -16.35
C GLY A 63 -13.59 6.49 -17.35
N TYR A 64 -13.61 6.79 -18.66
CA TYR A 64 -14.04 5.82 -19.68
C TYR A 64 -13.10 4.61 -19.80
N GLU A 65 -11.83 4.83 -19.62
CA GLU A 65 -10.81 3.81 -19.73
C GLU A 65 -10.77 2.88 -18.49
N PRO A 66 -10.16 1.69 -18.60
CA PRO A 66 -9.96 0.82 -17.45
C PRO A 66 -9.20 1.52 -16.31
N SER A 67 -9.44 1.07 -15.07
CA SER A 67 -8.76 1.61 -13.91
C SER A 67 -7.24 1.61 -14.07
N LEU A 68 -6.61 2.68 -13.65
CA LEU A 68 -5.14 2.75 -13.56
C LEU A 68 -4.59 1.98 -12.35
N TYR A 69 -5.37 1.85 -11.28
CA TYR A 69 -4.99 1.05 -10.13
C TYR A 69 -5.11 -0.44 -10.44
N LYS A 70 -4.04 -1.19 -10.22
CA LYS A 70 -3.96 -2.65 -10.42
C LYS A 70 -3.37 -3.36 -9.20
N GLY A 71 -3.47 -2.74 -8.02
CA GLY A 71 -2.92 -3.28 -6.78
C GLY A 71 -3.81 -4.36 -6.15
N LYS A 72 -3.62 -4.58 -4.86
CA LYS A 72 -4.18 -5.70 -4.08
C LYS A 72 -5.68 -5.95 -4.27
N TRP A 73 -6.49 -4.89 -4.34
CA TRP A 73 -7.96 -5.01 -4.37
C TRP A 73 -8.53 -4.98 -5.78
N TYR A 74 -7.66 -4.80 -6.79
CA TYR A 74 -8.08 -4.82 -8.18
C TYR A 74 -8.44 -6.24 -8.63
N ASP A 75 -9.55 -6.33 -9.37
CA ASP A 75 -9.93 -7.52 -10.09
C ASP A 75 -10.69 -7.08 -11.35
N SER A 76 -10.24 -7.52 -12.52
CA SER A 76 -10.78 -7.11 -13.82
C SER A 76 -12.26 -7.43 -13.99
N LYS A 77 -12.78 -8.46 -13.32
CA LYS A 77 -14.21 -8.81 -13.37
C LYS A 77 -15.11 -7.69 -12.85
N TRP A 78 -14.58 -6.77 -12.02
CA TRP A 78 -15.33 -5.65 -11.46
C TRP A 78 -15.25 -4.36 -12.28
N GLU A 79 -14.56 -4.35 -13.43
CA GLU A 79 -14.44 -3.13 -14.25
C GLU A 79 -15.79 -2.66 -14.80
N ASN A 80 -16.64 -3.57 -15.22
CA ASN A 80 -17.98 -3.20 -15.70
C ASN A 80 -18.83 -2.63 -14.56
N THR A 81 -18.77 -3.22 -13.37
CA THR A 81 -19.43 -2.70 -12.17
C THR A 81 -18.89 -1.31 -11.80
N ARG A 82 -17.56 -1.13 -11.82
CA ARG A 82 -16.92 0.15 -11.58
C ARG A 82 -17.42 1.23 -12.54
N LYS A 83 -17.40 0.95 -13.84
CA LYS A 83 -17.88 1.87 -14.89
C LYS A 83 -19.37 2.19 -14.74
N CYS A 84 -20.18 1.20 -14.44
CA CYS A 84 -21.61 1.40 -14.19
C CYS A 84 -21.86 2.35 -13.01
N ILE A 85 -21.17 2.11 -11.87
CA ILE A 85 -21.24 2.99 -10.70
C ILE A 85 -20.78 4.40 -11.07
N MET A 86 -19.62 4.56 -11.72
CA MET A 86 -19.12 5.89 -12.14
C MET A 86 -20.11 6.62 -13.04
N HIS A 87 -20.70 5.93 -14.02
CA HIS A 87 -21.71 6.53 -14.90
C HIS A 87 -22.89 7.07 -14.10
N ARG A 88 -23.40 6.26 -13.18
CA ARG A 88 -24.55 6.64 -12.33
C ARG A 88 -24.21 7.81 -11.41
N GLU A 89 -23.06 7.78 -10.75
CA GLU A 89 -22.70 8.73 -9.69
C GLU A 89 -22.20 10.08 -10.23
N SER A 90 -21.46 10.07 -11.34
CA SER A 90 -20.74 11.27 -11.78
C SER A 90 -20.71 11.50 -13.30
N ARG A 91 -21.36 10.63 -14.11
CA ARG A 91 -21.18 10.60 -15.56
C ARG A 91 -19.70 10.49 -15.95
N PHE A 92 -18.96 9.61 -15.28
CA PHE A 92 -17.53 9.33 -15.46
C PHE A 92 -16.57 10.46 -15.03
N SER A 93 -17.04 11.54 -14.39
CA SER A 93 -16.19 12.67 -14.05
C SER A 93 -15.45 12.49 -12.72
N TYR A 94 -14.12 12.49 -12.75
CA TYR A 94 -13.30 12.53 -11.53
C TYR A 94 -13.39 13.88 -10.81
N LYS A 95 -13.81 14.95 -11.49
CA LYS A 95 -13.94 16.30 -10.94
C LYS A 95 -15.34 16.61 -10.40
N SER A 96 -16.23 15.64 -10.42
CA SER A 96 -17.60 15.82 -9.93
C SER A 96 -17.64 16.22 -8.46
N ALA A 97 -18.39 17.27 -8.17
CA ALA A 97 -18.66 17.76 -6.81
C ALA A 97 -20.15 18.03 -6.67
N ASN A 98 -20.80 17.29 -5.79
CA ASN A 98 -22.23 17.50 -5.53
C ASN A 98 -22.44 18.86 -4.84
N LYS A 99 -23.44 19.63 -5.29
CA LYS A 99 -23.73 20.97 -4.77
C LYS A 99 -24.48 20.95 -3.43
N THR A 100 -25.23 19.89 -3.17
CA THR A 100 -26.15 19.78 -2.01
C THR A 100 -25.67 18.80 -0.96
N SER A 101 -24.57 18.08 -1.21
CA SER A 101 -23.98 17.13 -0.26
C SER A 101 -22.46 17.17 -0.29
N SER A 102 -21.83 16.42 0.62
CA SER A 102 -20.36 16.26 0.60
C SER A 102 -19.86 15.20 -0.39
N ALA A 103 -20.72 14.66 -1.27
CA ALA A 103 -20.34 13.67 -2.26
C ALA A 103 -19.36 14.25 -3.30
N ARG A 104 -18.23 13.57 -3.53
CA ARG A 104 -17.11 14.07 -4.36
C ARG A 104 -16.50 12.95 -5.21
N GLY A 105 -15.98 13.38 -6.35
CA GLY A 105 -15.22 12.54 -7.28
C GLY A 105 -16.07 11.59 -8.12
N ALA A 106 -15.39 10.71 -8.84
CA ALA A 106 -16.03 9.81 -9.81
C ALA A 106 -17.05 8.84 -9.17
N TYR A 107 -16.83 8.49 -7.93
CA TYR A 107 -17.63 7.49 -7.20
C TYR A 107 -18.54 8.11 -6.15
N GLN A 108 -18.61 9.44 -6.09
CA GLN A 108 -19.44 10.22 -5.16
C GLN A 108 -19.31 9.76 -3.69
N PHE A 109 -18.08 9.55 -3.25
CA PHE A 109 -17.84 9.32 -1.83
C PHE A 109 -18.24 10.54 -1.00
N LEU A 110 -18.89 10.32 0.12
CA LEU A 110 -19.19 11.38 1.09
C LEU A 110 -17.88 11.87 1.73
N ASP A 111 -17.29 12.93 1.19
CA ASP A 111 -15.94 13.42 1.49
C ASP A 111 -15.70 13.62 2.99
N ASN A 112 -16.68 14.19 3.71
CA ASN A 112 -16.57 14.45 5.14
C ASN A 112 -16.37 13.18 5.99
N SER A 113 -16.98 12.05 5.58
CA SER A 113 -16.94 10.80 6.34
C SER A 113 -15.90 9.82 5.80
N TRP A 114 -15.64 9.83 4.48
CA TRP A 114 -14.85 8.79 3.82
C TRP A 114 -13.41 9.16 3.54
N ARG A 115 -13.10 10.44 3.33
CA ARG A 115 -11.75 10.88 2.95
C ARG A 115 -10.67 10.35 3.89
N VAL A 116 -10.86 10.52 5.20
CA VAL A 116 -9.89 10.05 6.20
C VAL A 116 -9.78 8.53 6.21
N SER A 117 -10.91 7.83 6.18
CA SER A 117 -10.95 6.36 6.21
C SER A 117 -10.32 5.75 4.95
N LEU A 118 -10.62 6.30 3.76
CA LEU A 118 -10.04 5.86 2.50
C LEU A 118 -8.53 6.06 2.48
N THR A 119 -8.05 7.25 2.89
CA THR A 119 -6.61 7.51 2.95
C THR A 119 -5.90 6.59 3.93
N TYR A 120 -6.51 6.29 5.08
CA TYR A 120 -5.96 5.34 6.04
C TYR A 120 -5.85 3.93 5.43
N MET A 121 -6.92 3.41 4.83
CA MET A 121 -6.93 2.08 4.22
C MET A 121 -5.92 1.96 3.06
N MET A 122 -5.85 2.97 2.19
CA MET A 122 -4.87 3.02 1.10
C MET A 122 -3.43 3.11 1.63
N LEU A 123 -3.20 3.83 2.75
CA LEU A 123 -1.89 3.94 3.38
C LEU A 123 -1.43 2.60 3.95
N GLU A 124 -2.30 1.88 4.62
CA GLU A 124 -1.99 0.54 5.15
C GLU A 124 -1.67 -0.46 4.02
N GLU A 125 -2.40 -0.39 2.93
CA GLU A 125 -2.08 -1.18 1.74
C GLU A 125 -0.73 -0.80 1.16
N SER A 126 -0.45 0.51 0.99
CA SER A 126 0.80 1.03 0.45
C SER A 126 2.02 0.59 1.25
N LYS A 127 1.91 0.62 2.58
CA LYS A 127 2.98 0.14 3.46
C LYS A 127 3.25 -1.36 3.27
N LYS A 128 2.18 -2.17 3.17
CA LYS A 128 2.29 -3.63 3.00
C LYS A 128 2.84 -4.03 1.64
N SER A 129 2.49 -3.30 0.60
CA SER A 129 2.95 -3.57 -0.77
C SER A 129 4.30 -2.92 -1.10
N ASN A 130 4.78 -2.02 -0.23
CA ASN A 130 5.97 -1.20 -0.43
C ASN A 130 5.98 -0.49 -1.81
N ASP A 131 4.84 0.06 -2.21
CA ASP A 131 4.63 0.66 -3.53
C ASP A 131 5.24 2.07 -3.67
N GLY A 132 5.78 2.63 -2.60
CA GLY A 132 6.41 3.95 -2.58
C GLY A 132 5.44 5.14 -2.50
N LEU A 133 4.12 4.89 -2.41
CA LEU A 133 3.09 5.94 -2.45
C LEU A 133 2.65 6.47 -1.08
N SER A 134 3.18 5.93 0.00
CA SER A 134 2.73 6.28 1.36
C SER A 134 2.78 7.78 1.66
N LYS A 135 3.77 8.50 1.13
CA LYS A 135 3.92 9.95 1.34
C LYS A 135 2.84 10.75 0.60
N GLU A 136 2.56 10.36 -0.63
CA GLU A 136 1.52 10.97 -1.47
C GLU A 136 0.13 10.70 -0.91
N ILE A 137 -0.14 9.45 -0.51
CA ILE A 137 -1.43 9.08 0.08
C ILE A 137 -1.71 9.88 1.36
N LYS A 138 -0.71 10.10 2.22
CA LYS A 138 -0.88 10.94 3.40
C LYS A 138 -1.38 12.35 3.06
N LYS A 139 -0.89 12.94 1.97
CA LYS A 139 -1.28 14.29 1.53
C LYS A 139 -2.72 14.36 1.00
N LEU A 140 -3.28 13.22 0.57
CA LEU A 140 -4.67 13.18 0.09
C LEU A 140 -5.68 13.46 1.21
N ARG A 141 -5.30 13.21 2.46
CA ARG A 141 -6.15 13.50 3.62
C ARG A 141 -6.57 14.97 3.68
N ASP A 142 -5.71 15.86 3.22
CA ASP A 142 -5.91 17.30 3.31
C ASP A 142 -6.54 17.89 2.05
N LYS A 143 -6.89 17.04 1.07
CA LYS A 143 -7.49 17.44 -0.21
C LYS A 143 -8.85 16.79 -0.41
N PRO A 144 -9.86 17.52 -0.87
CA PRO A 144 -11.16 16.94 -1.23
C PRO A 144 -10.99 15.84 -2.29
N ILE A 145 -11.83 14.80 -2.24
CA ILE A 145 -11.67 13.59 -3.10
C ILE A 145 -11.71 13.95 -4.59
N HIS A 146 -12.50 14.94 -5.03
CA HIS A 146 -12.55 15.36 -6.43
C HIS A 146 -11.27 16.07 -6.93
N GLU A 147 -10.36 16.42 -6.02
CA GLU A 147 -9.03 16.94 -6.36
C GLU A 147 -7.97 15.83 -6.45
N TRP A 148 -8.27 14.62 -5.96
CA TRP A 148 -7.38 13.49 -6.15
C TRP A 148 -7.30 13.14 -7.64
N ASN A 149 -6.12 12.75 -8.10
CA ASN A 149 -6.01 12.29 -9.47
C ASN A 149 -6.75 10.95 -9.67
N ARG A 150 -6.97 10.58 -10.92
CA ARG A 150 -7.67 9.36 -11.34
C ARG A 150 -7.17 8.11 -10.63
N TYR A 151 -5.85 7.91 -10.57
CA TYR A 151 -5.26 6.73 -9.94
C TYR A 151 -5.71 6.54 -8.50
N TYR A 152 -5.71 7.63 -7.70
CA TYR A 152 -6.09 7.53 -6.30
C TYR A 152 -7.58 7.38 -6.08
N GLN A 153 -8.41 7.95 -6.95
CA GLN A 153 -9.85 7.74 -6.88
C GLN A 153 -10.21 6.29 -7.26
N ASP A 154 -9.59 5.73 -8.30
CA ASP A 154 -9.75 4.32 -8.66
C ASP A 154 -9.26 3.38 -7.55
N ARG A 155 -8.10 3.69 -6.96
CA ARG A 155 -7.57 2.95 -5.81
C ARG A 155 -8.55 2.99 -4.64
N ALA A 156 -9.11 4.15 -4.32
CA ALA A 156 -10.11 4.31 -3.27
C ALA A 156 -11.35 3.46 -3.54
N PHE A 157 -11.84 3.45 -4.79
CA PHE A 157 -12.95 2.59 -5.18
C PHE A 157 -12.66 1.12 -4.89
N PHE A 158 -11.58 0.56 -5.43
CA PHE A 158 -11.26 -0.85 -5.23
C PHE A 158 -10.96 -1.19 -3.76
N THR A 159 -10.33 -0.28 -3.02
CA THR A 159 -10.10 -0.44 -1.58
C THR A 159 -11.40 -0.48 -0.79
N ALA A 160 -12.40 0.32 -1.15
CA ALA A 160 -13.73 0.28 -0.54
C ALA A 160 -14.55 -0.93 -1.04
N TRP A 161 -14.42 -1.28 -2.32
CA TRP A 161 -15.14 -2.38 -2.96
C TRP A 161 -14.77 -3.76 -2.41
N ARG A 162 -13.46 -4.03 -2.18
CA ARG A 162 -12.96 -5.28 -1.57
C ARG A 162 -13.56 -6.54 -2.19
N HIS A 163 -13.42 -6.70 -3.50
CA HIS A 163 -13.98 -7.84 -4.24
C HIS A 163 -15.49 -8.05 -4.07
N GLY A 164 -16.23 -6.97 -3.88
CA GLY A 164 -17.70 -6.98 -3.74
C GLY A 164 -18.21 -6.88 -2.29
N ALA A 165 -17.36 -7.04 -1.27
CA ALA A 165 -17.79 -6.90 0.13
C ALA A 165 -18.31 -5.48 0.45
N GLY A 166 -17.80 -4.47 -0.27
CA GLY A 166 -18.19 -3.06 -0.13
C GLY A 166 -19.42 -2.63 -0.94
N LYS A 167 -20.10 -3.54 -1.64
CA LYS A 167 -21.24 -3.21 -2.51
C LYS A 167 -22.31 -2.33 -1.87
N LYS A 168 -22.51 -2.48 -0.55
CA LYS A 168 -23.50 -1.69 0.23
C LYS A 168 -23.31 -0.17 0.14
N HIS A 169 -22.11 0.32 -0.18
CA HIS A 169 -21.83 1.75 -0.28
C HIS A 169 -22.47 2.38 -1.51
N TRP A 170 -22.72 1.57 -2.55
CA TRP A 170 -23.36 2.00 -3.80
C TRP A 170 -24.65 1.24 -4.08
N TYR A 171 -25.09 0.40 -3.12
CA TYR A 171 -26.34 -0.32 -3.26
C TYR A 171 -27.52 0.66 -3.18
N GLN A 172 -28.27 0.75 -4.26
CA GLN A 172 -29.57 1.42 -4.30
C GLN A 172 -30.58 0.42 -4.81
N PHE A 173 -31.80 0.45 -4.28
CA PHE A 173 -32.92 -0.30 -4.83
C PHE A 173 -33.02 0.00 -6.33
N ASN A 174 -33.01 -1.06 -7.16
CA ASN A 174 -33.04 -0.99 -8.63
C ASN A 174 -31.71 -0.54 -9.32
N SER A 175 -30.54 -0.67 -8.69
CA SER A 175 -29.29 -0.41 -9.41
C SER A 175 -28.90 -1.62 -10.27
N ASN A 176 -28.90 -1.47 -11.60
CA ASN A 176 -28.46 -2.51 -12.54
C ASN A 176 -26.93 -2.67 -12.60
N CYS A 177 -26.17 -2.13 -11.63
CA CYS A 177 -24.70 -2.19 -11.61
C CYS A 177 -24.14 -3.41 -10.85
N MET A 178 -25.01 -4.25 -10.25
CA MET A 178 -24.58 -5.37 -9.41
C MET A 178 -25.22 -6.67 -9.83
#